data_5eb58c1f0caa67eebdffb7db75bc9673
#
_entry.id   5eb58c1f0caa67eebdffb7db75bc9673
#
_cell.length_a   1.000
_cell.length_b   1.000
_cell.length_c   1.000
_cell.angle_alpha   90.00
_cell.angle_beta   90.00
_cell.angle_gamma   90.00
#
_symmetry.space_group_name_H-M   'P 1'
#
loop_
_entity.id
_entity.type
_entity.pdbx_description
1 polymer ?
#
loop_
_entity_poly.entity_id
_entity_poly.type
_entity_poly.pdbx_seq_one_letter_code
_entity_poly.pdbx_strand_id
1 'polypeptide(L)'
;MSEKTKAQLLAEELFYKKKSAFETMSEEEQKNAFEYADAYADYLYNSKTEREAVASTIAILKGNGYSEYKLGDSIEVGGKYYLNNREKALFAFTVGTDDINNGVRICAAHIDSPRLDLKPSPLYEDGGFGYLKTHYYGGIRKYQWPTLPLALHGVVTKKGGETVEVNIGEDAGDPVFLITDLLPHLGREQGKTPLNQAFGGEILNIVIGCAPYMEDGKVAEGEAIKLNLMRMLNEKYGIVESDFLTAELCAVPAGKPMDIGLDRYLLGGYGHDDKVCAYPALTAMLDNPNDKNTVLCVLADKEETGSDGVSGMQSTLLAELIDEIARALGGNGNVCRSNSMCLSADVNAGFDPSYAEVFEKRNAAILNCGVVMTKYTGSGGKYSTNDAGAEFIGKMRDIFEADGVLWQSAEMGKIDIGGGGTVAKYVANHNIDTVDLGVPVLCMHAPFEVISKLDLYETYKAFLAFCK
;
A
#
# COMPACT_ATOMS: atom_id res chain seq x y z
N MET A 1 -39.99 12.10 24.09
CA MET A 1 -39.52 12.38 22.72
C MET A 1 -40.73 12.85 21.94
N SER A 2 -40.66 14.02 21.28
CA SER A 2 -41.76 14.51 20.42
C SER A 2 -41.92 13.55 19.23
N GLU A 3 -43.18 13.25 18.85
CA GLU A 3 -43.46 12.47 17.64
C GLU A 3 -42.89 13.18 16.40
N LYS A 4 -42.24 12.40 15.53
CA LYS A 4 -41.68 12.92 14.29
C LYS A 4 -42.81 13.39 13.36
N THR A 5 -42.63 14.50 12.71
CA THR A 5 -43.56 15.00 11.68
C THR A 5 -43.53 14.12 10.43
N LYS A 6 -44.62 14.14 9.61
CA LYS A 6 -44.66 13.41 8.34
C LYS A 6 -43.51 13.78 7.40
N ALA A 7 -43.10 15.04 7.39
CA ALA A 7 -41.95 15.50 6.58
C ALA A 7 -40.62 14.90 7.08
N GLN A 8 -40.44 14.77 8.39
CA GLN A 8 -39.24 14.13 8.96
C GLN A 8 -39.20 12.64 8.63
N LEU A 9 -40.32 11.93 8.73
CA LEU A 9 -40.40 10.52 8.35
C LEU A 9 -40.10 10.31 6.85
N LEU A 10 -40.69 11.14 5.98
CA LEU A 10 -40.42 11.09 4.54
C LEU A 10 -38.97 11.42 4.18
N ALA A 11 -38.35 12.39 4.88
CA ALA A 11 -36.93 12.70 4.70
C ALA A 11 -36.01 11.55 5.16
N GLU A 12 -36.38 10.83 6.23
CA GLU A 12 -35.64 9.64 6.66
C GLU A 12 -35.75 8.49 5.65
N GLU A 13 -36.87 8.34 4.99
CA GLU A 13 -37.07 7.33 3.95
C GLU A 13 -36.34 7.67 2.64
N LEU A 14 -36.33 8.94 2.23
CA LEU A 14 -35.86 9.36 0.91
C LEU A 14 -34.40 9.86 0.87
N PHE A 15 -33.85 10.31 1.99
CA PHE A 15 -32.54 10.94 2.01
C PHE A 15 -31.46 9.95 2.40
N TYR A 16 -30.42 9.87 1.55
CA TYR A 16 -29.19 9.18 1.95
C TYR A 16 -28.43 10.00 3.02
N LYS A 17 -28.05 9.33 4.10
CA LYS A 17 -27.17 9.88 5.12
C LYS A 17 -26.01 8.93 5.36
N LYS A 18 -24.79 9.44 5.28
CA LYS A 18 -23.61 8.69 5.74
C LYS A 18 -23.80 8.37 7.21
N LYS A 19 -23.63 7.12 7.59
CA LYS A 19 -23.69 6.66 8.98
C LYS A 19 -22.28 6.64 9.56
N SER A 20 -22.16 6.89 10.85
CA SER A 20 -20.91 6.72 11.57
C SER A 20 -20.77 5.29 12.12
N ALA A 21 -19.56 4.77 12.11
CA ALA A 21 -19.23 3.50 12.76
C ALA A 21 -19.56 3.53 14.26
N PHE A 22 -19.43 4.69 14.91
CA PHE A 22 -19.84 4.85 16.31
C PHE A 22 -21.35 4.74 16.55
N GLU A 23 -22.17 4.86 15.51
CA GLU A 23 -23.63 4.72 15.58
C GLU A 23 -24.09 3.31 15.19
N THR A 24 -23.25 2.55 14.45
CA THR A 24 -23.65 1.27 13.86
C THR A 24 -22.93 0.07 14.44
N MET A 25 -21.67 0.22 14.84
CA MET A 25 -20.89 -0.88 15.43
C MET A 25 -21.20 -1.05 16.92
N SER A 26 -21.39 -2.28 17.33
CA SER A 26 -21.47 -2.66 18.74
C SER A 26 -20.11 -2.47 19.45
N GLU A 27 -20.10 -2.45 20.78
CA GLU A 27 -18.86 -2.41 21.59
C GLU A 27 -17.94 -3.60 21.28
N GLU A 28 -18.51 -4.78 21.00
CA GLU A 28 -17.75 -5.96 20.61
C GLU A 28 -17.10 -5.81 19.23
N GLU A 29 -17.81 -5.29 18.24
CA GLU A 29 -17.26 -5.01 16.92
C GLU A 29 -16.14 -3.95 16.99
N GLN A 30 -16.31 -2.91 17.80
CA GLN A 30 -15.25 -1.92 18.01
C GLN A 30 -14.01 -2.55 18.66
N LYS A 31 -14.19 -3.48 19.63
CA LYS A 31 -13.08 -4.21 20.22
C LYS A 31 -12.37 -5.09 19.16
N ASN A 32 -13.13 -5.82 18.35
CA ASN A 32 -12.57 -6.62 17.25
C ASN A 32 -11.79 -5.74 16.25
N ALA A 33 -12.28 -4.53 15.97
CA ALA A 33 -11.58 -3.58 15.12
C ALA A 33 -10.23 -3.13 15.70
N PHE A 34 -10.12 -2.96 17.03
CA PHE A 34 -8.85 -2.68 17.69
C PHE A 34 -7.90 -3.86 17.61
N GLU A 35 -8.34 -5.06 17.92
CA GLU A 35 -7.53 -6.28 17.82
C GLU A 35 -7.06 -6.53 16.38
N TYR A 36 -7.92 -6.29 15.40
CA TYR A 36 -7.58 -6.38 13.99
C TYR A 36 -6.53 -5.32 13.57
N ALA A 37 -6.71 -4.08 14.06
CA ALA A 37 -5.77 -3.00 13.80
C ALA A 37 -4.39 -3.23 14.45
N ASP A 38 -4.31 -3.88 15.59
CA ASP A 38 -3.04 -4.26 16.23
C ASP A 38 -2.30 -5.30 15.37
N ALA A 39 -2.99 -6.32 14.86
CA ALA A 39 -2.40 -7.30 13.95
C ALA A 39 -1.98 -6.67 12.60
N TYR A 40 -2.77 -5.74 12.08
CA TYR A 40 -2.39 -4.97 10.92
C TYR A 40 -1.17 -4.08 11.17
N ALA A 41 -1.07 -3.45 12.33
CA ALA A 41 0.08 -2.61 12.67
C ALA A 41 1.38 -3.41 12.69
N ASP A 42 1.35 -4.65 13.18
CA ASP A 42 2.49 -5.58 13.11
C ASP A 42 2.83 -5.94 11.65
N TYR A 43 1.83 -6.23 10.81
CA TYR A 43 2.05 -6.46 9.38
C TYR A 43 2.67 -5.24 8.70
N LEU A 44 2.14 -4.04 8.94
CA LEU A 44 2.64 -2.79 8.37
C LEU A 44 4.09 -2.51 8.76
N TYR A 45 4.43 -2.74 10.02
CA TYR A 45 5.81 -2.58 10.52
C TYR A 45 6.81 -3.51 9.82
N ASN A 46 6.41 -4.76 9.59
CA ASN A 46 7.24 -5.78 8.95
C ASN A 46 7.17 -5.75 7.41
N SER A 47 6.53 -4.74 6.83
CA SER A 47 6.25 -4.64 5.39
C SER A 47 6.59 -3.23 4.85
N LYS A 48 7.76 -2.70 5.21
CA LYS A 48 8.20 -1.36 4.79
C LYS A 48 8.39 -1.25 3.28
N THR A 49 8.80 -2.34 2.64
CA THR A 49 8.99 -2.46 1.20
C THR A 49 8.07 -3.51 0.60
N GLU A 50 7.89 -3.50 -0.72
CA GLU A 50 7.13 -4.53 -1.43
C GLU A 50 7.72 -5.94 -1.21
N ARG A 51 9.07 -6.07 -1.12
CA ARG A 51 9.73 -7.36 -0.84
C ARG A 51 9.38 -7.88 0.54
N GLU A 52 9.43 -7.03 1.54
CA GLU A 52 9.08 -7.39 2.92
C GLU A 52 7.58 -7.71 3.04
N ALA A 53 6.71 -6.97 2.33
CA ALA A 53 5.28 -7.26 2.27
C ALA A 53 5.00 -8.64 1.65
N VAL A 54 5.70 -9.00 0.56
CA VAL A 54 5.64 -10.35 -0.04
C VAL A 54 6.11 -11.41 0.95
N ALA A 55 7.26 -11.19 1.62
CA ALA A 55 7.81 -12.15 2.58
C ALA A 55 6.87 -12.36 3.77
N SER A 56 6.35 -11.28 4.36
CA SER A 56 5.37 -11.31 5.45
C SER A 56 4.08 -12.05 5.03
N THR A 57 3.59 -11.75 3.84
CA THR A 57 2.39 -12.41 3.29
C THR A 57 2.62 -13.90 3.05
N ILE A 58 3.77 -14.30 2.50
CA ILE A 58 4.12 -15.72 2.30
C ILE A 58 4.18 -16.46 3.63
N ALA A 59 4.70 -15.84 4.68
CA ALA A 59 4.72 -16.44 6.02
C ALA A 59 3.29 -16.69 6.55
N ILE A 60 2.39 -15.71 6.39
CA ILE A 60 0.98 -15.85 6.75
C ILE A 60 0.31 -16.96 5.92
N LEU A 61 0.49 -16.98 4.61
CA LEU A 61 -0.09 -17.97 3.70
C LEU A 61 0.37 -19.40 4.04
N LYS A 62 1.66 -19.61 4.27
CA LYS A 62 2.21 -20.91 4.70
C LYS A 62 1.61 -21.38 6.02
N GLY A 63 1.44 -20.47 6.98
CA GLY A 63 0.76 -20.75 8.26
C GLY A 63 -0.70 -21.19 8.10
N ASN A 64 -1.36 -20.82 6.97
CA ASN A 64 -2.73 -21.17 6.62
C ASN A 64 -2.84 -22.30 5.57
N GLY A 65 -1.75 -23.04 5.32
CA GLY A 65 -1.75 -24.22 4.49
C GLY A 65 -1.68 -23.96 2.96
N TYR A 66 -1.28 -22.75 2.56
CA TYR A 66 -1.02 -22.44 1.15
C TYR A 66 0.36 -22.96 0.72
N SER A 67 0.44 -23.48 -0.50
CA SER A 67 1.67 -23.94 -1.13
C SER A 67 2.09 -23.03 -2.29
N GLU A 68 3.39 -22.94 -2.52
CA GLU A 68 3.91 -22.20 -3.66
C GLU A 68 3.47 -22.86 -4.97
N TYR A 69 2.95 -22.06 -5.89
CA TYR A 69 2.53 -22.44 -7.23
C TYR A 69 3.45 -21.81 -8.26
N LYS A 70 3.83 -22.60 -9.25
CA LYS A 70 4.55 -22.12 -10.44
C LYS A 70 3.69 -22.36 -11.66
N LEU A 71 3.73 -21.45 -12.63
CA LEU A 71 3.01 -21.63 -13.89
C LEU A 71 3.32 -23.00 -14.50
N GLY A 72 2.28 -23.76 -14.78
CA GLY A 72 2.36 -25.15 -15.27
C GLY A 72 2.19 -26.24 -14.21
N ASP A 73 2.17 -25.90 -12.92
CA ASP A 73 1.87 -26.87 -11.86
C ASP A 73 0.39 -27.29 -11.91
N SER A 74 0.07 -28.42 -11.29
CA SER A 74 -1.32 -28.89 -11.17
C SER A 74 -2.14 -28.04 -10.21
N ILE A 75 -3.40 -27.78 -10.56
CA ILE A 75 -4.38 -27.07 -9.76
C ILE A 75 -5.55 -28.02 -9.49
N GLU A 76 -5.96 -28.11 -8.21
CA GLU A 76 -7.06 -28.97 -7.76
C GLU A 76 -8.15 -28.15 -7.08
N VAL A 77 -9.39 -28.63 -7.16
CA VAL A 77 -10.53 -28.06 -6.41
C VAL A 77 -10.25 -28.12 -4.90
N GLY A 78 -10.50 -27.05 -4.19
CA GLY A 78 -10.18 -26.90 -2.76
C GLY A 78 -8.70 -26.60 -2.50
N GLY A 79 -7.85 -26.52 -3.52
CA GLY A 79 -6.43 -26.21 -3.39
C GLY A 79 -6.19 -24.77 -2.98
N LYS A 80 -5.11 -24.55 -2.22
CA LYS A 80 -4.67 -23.24 -1.68
C LYS A 80 -3.25 -22.98 -2.18
N TYR A 81 -3.10 -21.95 -2.98
CA TYR A 81 -1.86 -21.69 -3.69
C TYR A 81 -1.44 -20.21 -3.60
N TYR A 82 -0.13 -19.96 -3.75
CA TYR A 82 0.38 -18.61 -4.02
C TYR A 82 1.48 -18.66 -5.09
N LEU A 83 1.47 -17.66 -5.97
CA LEU A 83 2.51 -17.42 -6.96
C LEU A 83 3.33 -16.20 -6.52
N ASN A 84 4.61 -16.43 -6.22
CA ASN A 84 5.57 -15.38 -5.92
C ASN A 84 6.14 -14.80 -7.22
N ASN A 85 5.77 -13.57 -7.54
CA ASN A 85 6.27 -12.88 -8.73
C ASN A 85 7.50 -12.03 -8.38
N ARG A 86 8.69 -12.68 -8.43
CA ARG A 86 10.01 -12.03 -8.27
C ARG A 86 10.22 -11.35 -6.91
N GLU A 87 9.55 -11.84 -5.87
CA GLU A 87 9.58 -11.25 -4.52
C GLU A 87 9.07 -9.79 -4.45
N LYS A 88 8.31 -9.33 -5.45
CA LYS A 88 7.81 -7.95 -5.54
C LYS A 88 6.30 -7.85 -5.65
N ALA A 89 5.66 -8.87 -6.21
CA ALA A 89 4.22 -9.00 -6.28
C ALA A 89 3.81 -10.42 -5.94
N LEU A 90 2.59 -10.62 -5.48
CA LEU A 90 2.09 -11.92 -5.05
C LEU A 90 0.66 -12.13 -5.50
N PHE A 91 0.36 -13.34 -5.96
CA PHE A 91 -0.97 -13.80 -6.33
C PHE A 91 -1.31 -15.03 -5.47
N ALA A 92 -2.23 -14.89 -4.52
CA ALA A 92 -2.68 -16.01 -3.71
C ALA A 92 -4.10 -16.42 -4.12
N PHE A 93 -4.41 -17.71 -4.20
CA PHE A 93 -5.74 -18.14 -4.58
C PHE A 93 -6.18 -19.42 -3.87
N THR A 94 -7.49 -19.45 -3.59
CA THR A 94 -8.21 -20.63 -3.11
C THR A 94 -9.16 -21.07 -4.22
N VAL A 95 -9.08 -22.34 -4.61
CA VAL A 95 -9.91 -22.89 -5.68
C VAL A 95 -11.24 -23.35 -5.12
N GLY A 96 -12.33 -22.77 -5.60
CA GLY A 96 -13.69 -23.12 -5.18
C GLY A 96 -14.24 -24.37 -5.86
N THR A 97 -15.44 -24.76 -5.44
CA THR A 97 -16.16 -25.95 -5.94
C THR A 97 -17.10 -25.64 -7.10
N ASP A 98 -17.46 -24.37 -7.33
CA ASP A 98 -18.33 -23.95 -8.43
C ASP A 98 -17.61 -24.05 -9.79
N ASP A 99 -18.40 -24.08 -10.86
CA ASP A 99 -17.84 -24.05 -12.24
C ASP A 99 -17.01 -22.77 -12.42
N ILE A 100 -15.75 -22.95 -12.75
CA ILE A 100 -14.79 -21.85 -12.96
C ILE A 100 -15.23 -20.87 -14.06
N ASN A 101 -16.08 -21.30 -15.00
CA ASN A 101 -16.67 -20.40 -15.99
C ASN A 101 -17.63 -19.37 -15.38
N ASN A 102 -18.05 -19.53 -14.12
CA ASN A 102 -18.80 -18.50 -13.37
C ASN A 102 -17.92 -17.32 -12.96
N GLY A 103 -16.61 -17.39 -13.19
CA GLY A 103 -15.63 -16.36 -12.87
C GLY A 103 -14.99 -16.54 -11.50
N VAL A 104 -14.00 -15.68 -11.22
CA VAL A 104 -13.29 -15.61 -9.94
C VAL A 104 -13.61 -14.32 -9.19
N ARG A 105 -13.53 -14.35 -7.87
CA ARG A 105 -13.59 -13.17 -7.00
C ARG A 105 -12.17 -12.66 -6.79
N ILE A 106 -11.89 -11.44 -7.24
CA ILE A 106 -10.55 -10.85 -7.17
C ILE A 106 -10.53 -9.73 -6.15
N CYS A 107 -9.66 -9.84 -5.16
CA CYS A 107 -9.34 -8.80 -4.19
C CYS A 107 -7.93 -8.31 -4.54
N ALA A 108 -7.81 -7.14 -5.15
CA ALA A 108 -6.53 -6.58 -5.59
C ALA A 108 -6.18 -5.35 -4.77
N ALA A 109 -4.89 -5.20 -4.42
CA ALA A 109 -4.32 -4.04 -3.74
C ALA A 109 -2.86 -3.91 -4.15
N HIS A 110 -2.22 -2.75 -3.91
CA HIS A 110 -0.77 -2.66 -4.09
C HIS A 110 -0.01 -2.70 -2.75
N ILE A 111 1.28 -2.98 -2.82
CA ILE A 111 2.15 -3.13 -1.65
C ILE A 111 3.42 -2.30 -1.69
N ASP A 112 3.69 -1.62 -2.80
CA ASP A 112 4.70 -0.57 -2.87
C ASP A 112 4.18 0.71 -2.22
N SER A 113 5.09 1.59 -1.81
CA SER A 113 4.75 2.88 -1.18
C SER A 113 5.80 3.93 -1.56
N PRO A 114 5.44 5.23 -1.58
CA PRO A 114 6.39 6.30 -1.88
C PRO A 114 7.58 6.31 -0.92
N ARG A 115 8.78 6.43 -1.46
CA ARG A 115 10.05 6.31 -0.71
C ARG A 115 11.22 7.01 -1.40
N LEU A 116 12.42 6.86 -0.84
CA LEU A 116 13.65 7.35 -1.43
C LEU A 116 14.57 6.15 -1.79
N ASP A 117 14.61 5.77 -3.06
CA ASP A 117 15.52 4.74 -3.55
C ASP A 117 16.97 5.28 -3.61
N LEU A 118 17.95 4.44 -3.31
CA LEU A 118 19.34 4.81 -3.51
C LEU A 118 19.69 4.79 -5.01
N LYS A 119 20.48 5.78 -5.45
CA LYS A 119 21.03 5.78 -6.81
C LYS A 119 22.05 4.64 -7.00
N PRO A 120 22.33 4.20 -8.24
CA PRO A 120 23.28 3.10 -8.47
C PRO A 120 24.70 3.36 -7.96
N SER A 121 25.13 4.62 -7.85
CA SER A 121 26.40 5.02 -7.20
C SER A 121 26.09 6.04 -6.11
N PRO A 122 25.62 5.58 -4.93
CA PRO A 122 25.03 6.48 -3.95
C PRO A 122 26.06 7.11 -3.01
N LEU A 123 27.13 6.37 -2.65
CA LEU A 123 28.02 6.72 -1.56
C LEU A 123 29.08 7.74 -1.96
N TYR A 124 29.16 8.83 -1.20
CA TYR A 124 30.21 9.85 -1.33
C TYR A 124 30.50 10.52 0.01
N GLU A 125 31.62 11.21 0.13
CA GLU A 125 31.89 12.10 1.27
C GLU A 125 32.03 13.55 0.80
N ASP A 126 31.55 14.47 1.61
CA ASP A 126 31.70 15.90 1.40
C ASP A 126 31.55 16.65 2.74
N GLY A 127 32.31 17.74 2.93
CA GLY A 127 32.18 18.61 4.10
C GLY A 127 32.33 17.94 5.46
N GLY A 128 33.01 16.77 5.54
CA GLY A 128 33.19 16.01 6.77
C GLY A 128 32.07 15.03 7.08
N PHE A 129 31.21 14.72 6.11
CA PHE A 129 30.13 13.75 6.23
C PHE A 129 30.17 12.72 5.11
N GLY A 130 29.71 11.51 5.40
CA GLY A 130 29.36 10.51 4.39
C GLY A 130 27.87 10.57 4.08
N TYR A 131 27.56 10.51 2.81
CA TYR A 131 26.21 10.64 2.28
C TYR A 131 25.84 9.49 1.36
N LEU A 132 24.49 9.22 1.26
CA LEU A 132 23.91 8.44 0.18
C LEU A 132 23.02 9.33 -0.69
N LYS A 133 23.25 9.27 -2.01
CA LYS A 133 22.38 9.92 -3.00
C LYS A 133 21.12 9.12 -3.25
N THR A 134 19.97 9.82 -3.33
CA THR A 134 18.68 9.21 -3.55
C THR A 134 18.02 9.66 -4.85
N HIS A 135 17.04 8.86 -5.27
CA HIS A 135 16.02 9.21 -6.24
C HIS A 135 14.66 8.89 -5.61
N TYR A 136 13.76 9.86 -5.53
CA TYR A 136 12.43 9.58 -4.96
C TYR A 136 11.61 8.68 -5.87
N TYR A 137 10.81 7.82 -5.25
CA TYR A 137 9.89 6.87 -5.85
C TYR A 137 8.47 7.28 -5.51
N GLY A 138 7.56 7.33 -6.52
CA GLY A 138 6.18 7.75 -6.34
C GLY A 138 5.98 9.26 -6.15
N GLY A 139 4.77 9.64 -5.80
CA GLY A 139 4.33 11.03 -5.70
C GLY A 139 4.54 11.64 -4.32
N ILE A 140 5.78 12.00 -3.94
CA ILE A 140 6.09 12.60 -2.63
C ILE A 140 5.99 14.12 -2.58
N ARG A 141 5.67 14.67 -1.42
CA ARG A 141 5.91 16.06 -1.07
C ARG A 141 7.28 16.18 -0.40
N LYS A 142 8.31 16.54 -1.19
CA LYS A 142 9.72 16.47 -0.78
C LYS A 142 10.05 17.19 0.52
N TYR A 143 9.34 18.28 0.87
CA TYR A 143 9.56 19.04 2.09
C TYR A 143 9.22 18.28 3.39
N GLN A 144 8.48 17.16 3.29
CA GLN A 144 8.11 16.35 4.44
C GLN A 144 9.22 15.37 4.87
N TRP A 145 10.22 15.15 4.04
CA TRP A 145 11.27 14.14 4.25
C TRP A 145 12.51 14.60 5.04
N PRO A 146 12.96 15.89 4.95
CA PRO A 146 14.05 16.37 5.78
C PRO A 146 13.73 16.28 7.28
N THR A 147 14.78 16.04 8.08
CA THR A 147 14.76 15.96 9.57
C THR A 147 13.99 14.78 10.15
N LEU A 148 13.50 13.85 9.35
CA LEU A 148 12.88 12.62 9.84
C LEU A 148 13.93 11.54 10.07
N PRO A 149 13.79 10.73 11.14
CA PRO A 149 14.54 9.49 11.27
C PRO A 149 14.18 8.54 10.12
N LEU A 150 15.20 8.06 9.40
CA LEU A 150 15.08 7.14 8.28
C LEU A 150 15.81 5.84 8.58
N ALA A 151 15.25 4.73 8.10
CA ALA A 151 15.85 3.41 8.06
C ALA A 151 16.23 3.03 6.62
N LEU A 152 17.21 2.16 6.44
CA LEU A 152 17.61 1.61 5.15
C LEU A 152 17.11 0.16 5.04
N HIS A 153 16.36 -0.11 3.98
CA HIS A 153 15.79 -1.42 3.69
C HIS A 153 16.11 -1.86 2.26
N GLY A 154 16.07 -3.14 2.02
CA GLY A 154 16.12 -3.73 0.69
C GLY A 154 17.14 -4.83 0.55
N VAL A 155 17.61 -5.06 -0.68
CA VAL A 155 18.50 -6.17 -1.02
C VAL A 155 19.68 -5.73 -1.86
N VAL A 156 20.78 -6.45 -1.73
CA VAL A 156 21.99 -6.30 -2.54
C VAL A 156 22.34 -7.65 -3.14
N THR A 157 22.34 -7.76 -4.48
CA THR A 157 22.80 -8.95 -5.17
C THR A 157 24.30 -8.82 -5.48
N LYS A 158 25.12 -9.55 -4.73
CA LYS A 158 26.58 -9.56 -4.88
C LYS A 158 27.03 -10.24 -6.16
N LYS A 159 28.27 -10.00 -6.56
CA LYS A 159 28.91 -10.73 -7.63
C LYS A 159 28.86 -12.25 -7.35
N GLY A 160 28.29 -13.01 -8.27
CA GLY A 160 28.09 -14.47 -8.09
C GLY A 160 26.65 -14.85 -7.76
N GLY A 161 25.73 -13.87 -7.62
CA GLY A 161 24.28 -14.09 -7.49
C GLY A 161 23.76 -14.27 -6.07
N GLU A 162 24.63 -14.18 -5.05
CA GLU A 162 24.18 -14.18 -3.67
C GLU A 162 23.46 -12.86 -3.36
N THR A 163 22.23 -12.94 -2.86
CA THR A 163 21.44 -11.78 -2.43
C THR A 163 21.47 -11.66 -0.91
N VAL A 164 21.77 -10.47 -0.41
CA VAL A 164 21.85 -10.12 1.01
C VAL A 164 20.75 -9.11 1.32
N GLU A 165 19.98 -9.35 2.35
CA GLU A 165 19.02 -8.39 2.90
C GLU A 165 19.75 -7.35 3.76
N VAL A 166 19.37 -6.08 3.57
CA VAL A 166 19.85 -4.95 4.37
C VAL A 166 18.66 -4.34 5.09
N ASN A 167 18.74 -4.34 6.42
CA ASN A 167 17.82 -3.65 7.31
C ASN A 167 18.64 -2.95 8.39
N ILE A 168 18.58 -1.62 8.45
CA ILE A 168 19.28 -0.79 9.44
C ILE A 168 18.37 0.34 9.85
N GLY A 169 18.04 0.44 11.13
CA GLY A 169 17.27 1.54 11.68
C GLY A 169 15.99 1.15 12.39
N GLU A 170 15.67 -0.17 12.44
CA GLU A 170 14.45 -0.67 13.06
C GLU A 170 14.71 -1.44 14.36
N ASP A 171 15.87 -2.08 14.49
CA ASP A 171 16.20 -2.87 15.66
C ASP A 171 16.66 -1.98 16.83
N ALA A 172 16.43 -2.47 18.05
CA ALA A 172 16.87 -1.76 19.26
C ALA A 172 18.40 -1.62 19.28
N GLY A 173 18.87 -0.37 19.21
CA GLY A 173 20.29 -0.03 19.17
C GLY A 173 20.84 0.24 17.78
N ASP A 174 20.04 0.08 16.73
CA ASP A 174 20.42 0.51 15.38
C ASP A 174 20.54 2.04 15.30
N PRO A 175 21.46 2.55 14.49
CA PRO A 175 21.47 3.95 14.13
C PRO A 175 20.33 4.25 13.15
N VAL A 176 19.77 5.44 13.21
CA VAL A 176 18.90 5.99 12.16
C VAL A 176 19.67 7.00 11.31
N PHE A 177 19.12 7.29 10.13
CA PHE A 177 19.68 8.22 9.17
C PHE A 177 18.75 9.42 9.02
N LEU A 178 19.23 10.50 8.39
CA LEU A 178 18.38 11.66 8.14
C LEU A 178 18.86 12.47 6.95
N ILE A 179 17.96 13.25 6.39
CA ILE A 179 18.24 14.33 5.46
C ILE A 179 18.26 15.63 6.25
N THR A 180 19.31 16.41 6.13
CA THR A 180 19.43 17.71 6.81
C THR A 180 18.58 18.78 6.12
N ASP A 181 18.16 19.79 6.87
CA ASP A 181 17.51 20.98 6.35
C ASP A 181 18.21 22.24 6.87
N LEU A 182 17.92 23.38 6.23
CA LEU A 182 18.45 24.66 6.65
C LEU A 182 17.85 25.11 7.98
N LEU A 183 18.72 25.69 8.83
CA LEU A 183 18.25 26.37 10.02
C LEU A 183 17.52 27.69 9.61
N PRO A 184 16.57 28.19 10.45
CA PRO A 184 15.77 29.37 10.10
C PRO A 184 16.59 30.61 9.75
N HIS A 185 17.76 30.80 10.36
CA HIS A 185 18.63 31.96 10.13
C HIS A 185 19.29 31.97 8.74
N LEU A 186 19.43 30.82 8.08
CA LEU A 186 19.97 30.66 6.72
C LEU A 186 18.89 30.36 5.68
N GLY A 187 17.65 30.02 6.10
CA GLY A 187 16.55 29.61 5.22
C GLY A 187 15.75 30.76 4.57
N ARG A 188 16.19 32.04 4.70
CA ARG A 188 15.38 33.19 4.23
C ARG A 188 15.05 33.14 2.74
N GLU A 189 16.02 32.79 1.89
CA GLU A 189 15.81 32.74 0.45
C GLU A 189 15.00 31.49 0.06
N GLN A 190 15.26 30.35 0.70
CA GLN A 190 14.45 29.15 0.53
C GLN A 190 12.96 29.41 0.86
N GLY A 191 12.69 30.16 1.94
CA GLY A 191 11.32 30.51 2.36
C GLY A 191 10.56 31.42 1.37
N LYS A 192 11.24 32.03 0.39
CA LYS A 192 10.61 32.80 -0.72
C LYS A 192 10.36 31.96 -1.97
N THR A 193 10.92 30.76 -2.02
CA THR A 193 10.81 29.88 -3.17
C THR A 193 9.47 29.12 -3.11
N PRO A 194 8.74 28.95 -4.25
CA PRO A 194 7.55 28.12 -4.27
C PRO A 194 7.84 26.73 -3.69
N LEU A 195 6.91 26.18 -2.89
CA LEU A 195 7.11 24.95 -2.12
C LEU A 195 7.59 23.76 -2.96
N ASN A 196 7.08 23.62 -4.19
CA ASN A 196 7.46 22.55 -5.11
C ASN A 196 8.89 22.70 -5.67
N GLN A 197 9.53 23.86 -5.50
CA GLN A 197 10.89 24.18 -5.95
C GLN A 197 11.87 24.32 -4.78
N ALA A 198 11.38 24.60 -3.56
CA ALA A 198 12.20 24.83 -2.39
C ALA A 198 13.03 23.58 -1.98
N PHE A 199 12.50 22.39 -2.30
CA PHE A 199 13.16 21.12 -2.08
C PHE A 199 13.35 20.37 -3.39
N GLY A 200 14.56 20.49 -3.97
CA GLY A 200 14.94 19.76 -5.18
C GLY A 200 15.18 18.28 -4.87
N GLY A 201 14.89 17.37 -5.82
CA GLY A 201 15.15 15.94 -5.63
C GLY A 201 16.63 15.61 -5.40
N GLU A 202 17.54 16.37 -6.01
CA GLU A 202 18.99 16.15 -5.88
C GLU A 202 19.58 16.56 -4.52
N ILE A 203 18.83 17.28 -3.68
CA ILE A 203 19.29 17.64 -2.32
C ILE A 203 18.79 16.68 -1.24
N LEU A 204 17.97 15.70 -1.59
CA LEU A 204 17.51 14.66 -0.66
C LEU A 204 18.60 13.62 -0.42
N ASN A 205 19.75 14.07 0.08
CA ASN A 205 20.91 13.22 0.36
C ASN A 205 20.89 12.82 1.84
N ILE A 206 21.08 11.53 2.10
CA ILE A 206 21.00 10.96 3.44
C ILE A 206 22.36 11.00 4.09
N VAL A 207 22.48 11.61 5.26
CA VAL A 207 23.68 11.56 6.10
C VAL A 207 23.73 10.19 6.76
N ILE A 208 24.88 9.48 6.58
CA ILE A 208 25.08 8.14 7.14
C ILE A 208 26.27 8.02 8.09
N GLY A 209 27.07 9.06 8.25
CA GLY A 209 28.17 9.08 9.21
C GLY A 209 29.16 10.22 8.99
N CYS A 210 30.13 10.34 9.89
CA CYS A 210 31.16 11.39 9.84
C CYS A 210 32.54 10.95 10.36
N ALA A 211 32.68 9.70 10.85
CA ALA A 211 33.94 9.24 11.40
C ALA A 211 34.87 8.74 10.28
N PRO A 212 36.09 9.27 10.19
CA PRO A 212 37.06 8.80 9.22
C PRO A 212 37.69 7.44 9.62
N TYR A 213 38.18 6.71 8.67
CA TYR A 213 39.04 5.55 8.90
C TYR A 213 40.36 6.02 9.48
N MET A 214 40.80 5.36 10.56
CA MET A 214 42.05 5.66 11.25
C MET A 214 43.07 4.57 10.96
N GLU A 215 44.27 4.95 10.54
CA GLU A 215 45.42 4.09 10.32
C GLU A 215 46.56 4.58 11.20
N ASP A 216 47.07 3.72 12.06
CA ASP A 216 48.17 4.02 13.02
C ASP A 216 47.96 5.34 13.81
N GLY A 217 46.74 5.61 14.23
CA GLY A 217 46.36 6.79 15.01
C GLY A 217 46.25 8.10 14.22
N LYS A 218 46.26 8.02 12.88
CA LYS A 218 46.08 9.16 11.97
C LYS A 218 44.86 8.92 11.04
N VAL A 219 44.27 10.00 10.55
CA VAL A 219 43.23 9.92 9.54
C VAL A 219 43.87 9.40 8.24
N ALA A 220 43.29 8.38 7.63
CA ALA A 220 43.71 7.85 6.34
C ALA A 220 43.68 8.94 5.23
N GLU A 221 44.57 8.82 4.24
CA GLU A 221 44.56 9.72 3.09
C GLU A 221 43.38 9.44 2.16
N GLY A 222 42.88 10.46 1.47
CA GLY A 222 41.78 10.36 0.51
C GLY A 222 40.40 10.44 1.17
N GLU A 223 39.43 9.65 0.67
CA GLU A 223 38.02 9.61 1.15
C GLU A 223 37.92 8.74 2.43
N ALA A 224 38.47 9.22 3.54
CA ALA A 224 38.61 8.44 4.78
C ALA A 224 37.27 8.12 5.45
N ILE A 225 36.28 9.00 5.35
CA ILE A 225 34.93 8.77 5.89
C ILE A 225 34.21 7.70 5.05
N LYS A 226 34.24 7.86 3.74
CA LYS A 226 33.68 6.87 2.81
C LYS A 226 34.32 5.49 3.02
N LEU A 227 35.64 5.43 3.18
CA LEU A 227 36.36 4.19 3.45
C LEU A 227 35.87 3.51 4.75
N ASN A 228 35.70 4.28 5.83
CA ASN A 228 35.23 3.74 7.08
C ASN A 228 33.79 3.21 6.98
N LEU A 229 32.91 3.94 6.31
CA LEU A 229 31.52 3.52 6.09
C LEU A 229 31.43 2.26 5.24
N MET A 230 32.22 2.18 4.15
CA MET A 230 32.30 0.96 3.33
C MET A 230 32.84 -0.24 4.13
N ARG A 231 33.86 -0.02 5.00
CA ARG A 231 34.35 -1.06 5.88
C ARG A 231 33.25 -1.60 6.80
N MET A 232 32.46 -0.70 7.43
CA MET A 232 31.34 -1.10 8.31
C MET A 232 30.28 -1.92 7.56
N LEU A 233 29.89 -1.48 6.35
CA LEU A 233 28.96 -2.20 5.51
C LEU A 233 29.51 -3.56 5.02
N ASN A 234 30.82 -3.61 4.71
CA ASN A 234 31.48 -4.85 4.34
C ASN A 234 31.55 -5.84 5.52
N GLU A 235 31.89 -5.38 6.72
CA GLU A 235 31.95 -6.22 7.92
C GLU A 235 30.59 -6.81 8.30
N LYS A 236 29.47 -6.02 8.14
CA LYS A 236 28.12 -6.48 8.48
C LYS A 236 27.49 -7.34 7.39
N TYR A 237 27.65 -6.95 6.12
CA TYR A 237 26.92 -7.55 5.00
C TYR A 237 27.80 -8.18 3.91
N GLY A 238 29.11 -8.02 3.97
CA GLY A 238 30.04 -8.55 2.97
C GLY A 238 29.94 -7.85 1.62
N ILE A 239 29.40 -6.63 1.54
CA ILE A 239 29.23 -5.85 0.32
C ILE A 239 30.43 -4.94 0.07
N VAL A 240 30.71 -4.67 -1.20
CA VAL A 240 31.70 -3.67 -1.67
C VAL A 240 31.00 -2.60 -2.48
N GLU A 241 31.64 -1.47 -2.75
CA GLU A 241 30.99 -0.32 -3.41
C GLU A 241 30.35 -0.67 -4.75
N SER A 242 30.96 -1.55 -5.53
CA SER A 242 30.40 -1.99 -6.81
C SER A 242 29.10 -2.78 -6.68
N ASP A 243 28.78 -3.34 -5.52
CA ASP A 243 27.54 -4.10 -5.28
C ASP A 243 26.32 -3.18 -5.19
N PHE A 244 26.52 -1.86 -4.95
CA PHE A 244 25.43 -0.88 -5.08
C PHE A 244 24.83 -0.81 -6.49
N LEU A 245 25.60 -1.17 -7.53
CA LEU A 245 25.10 -1.20 -8.92
C LEU A 245 24.00 -2.24 -9.14
N THR A 246 23.94 -3.24 -8.28
CA THR A 246 22.99 -4.35 -8.30
C THR A 246 22.12 -4.40 -7.05
N ALA A 247 22.01 -3.27 -6.36
CA ALA A 247 21.20 -3.12 -5.16
C ALA A 247 19.81 -2.56 -5.48
N GLU A 248 18.83 -2.99 -4.71
CA GLU A 248 17.52 -2.38 -4.55
C GLU A 248 17.41 -1.94 -3.08
N LEU A 249 18.01 -0.80 -2.76
CA LEU A 249 18.00 -0.22 -1.42
C LEU A 249 17.21 1.07 -1.40
N CYS A 250 16.44 1.27 -0.36
CA CYS A 250 15.67 2.48 -0.16
C CYS A 250 15.74 2.98 1.29
N ALA A 251 15.49 4.27 1.46
CA ALA A 251 15.26 4.87 2.75
C ALA A 251 13.78 5.10 2.97
N VAL A 252 13.30 4.66 4.11
CA VAL A 252 11.91 4.78 4.57
C VAL A 252 11.87 5.38 5.98
N PRO A 253 10.73 5.94 6.41
CA PRO A 253 10.57 6.40 7.79
C PRO A 253 10.81 5.26 8.80
N ALA A 254 11.73 5.51 9.74
CA ALA A 254 12.03 4.57 10.81
C ALA A 254 10.93 4.55 11.87
N GLY A 255 10.73 3.40 12.53
CA GLY A 255 9.84 3.25 13.66
C GLY A 255 8.53 2.55 13.35
N LYS A 256 7.79 2.28 14.44
CA LYS A 256 6.55 1.49 14.43
C LYS A 256 5.33 2.37 14.18
N PRO A 257 4.24 1.80 13.65
CA PRO A 257 2.93 2.44 13.70
C PRO A 257 2.52 2.80 15.12
N MET A 258 1.76 3.88 15.29
CA MET A 258 1.38 4.42 16.58
C MET A 258 -0.08 4.83 16.62
N ASP A 259 -0.71 4.65 17.78
CA ASP A 259 -2.03 5.21 18.05
C ASP A 259 -2.01 6.75 18.00
N ILE A 260 -2.99 7.34 17.36
CA ILE A 260 -3.18 8.78 17.24
C ILE A 260 -4.46 9.21 17.98
N GLY A 261 -4.36 10.32 18.69
CA GLY A 261 -5.46 10.89 19.48
C GLY A 261 -5.55 10.29 20.89
N LEU A 262 -6.27 10.98 21.76
CA LEU A 262 -6.44 10.57 23.17
C LEU A 262 -7.28 9.29 23.30
N ASP A 263 -8.18 9.09 22.36
CA ASP A 263 -9.12 7.96 22.29
C ASP A 263 -8.58 6.76 21.54
N ARG A 264 -7.42 6.91 20.81
CA ARG A 264 -6.68 5.84 20.13
C ARG A 264 -7.44 5.14 18.99
N TYR A 265 -8.49 5.75 18.44
CA TYR A 265 -9.23 5.22 17.30
C TYR A 265 -8.53 5.42 15.96
N LEU A 266 -7.50 6.25 15.91
CA LEU A 266 -6.68 6.44 14.73
C LEU A 266 -5.35 5.71 14.87
N LEU A 267 -4.85 5.19 13.75
CA LEU A 267 -3.54 4.56 13.63
C LEU A 267 -2.70 5.36 12.63
N GLY A 268 -1.50 5.74 13.05
CA GLY A 268 -0.54 6.46 12.21
C GLY A 268 0.67 5.59 11.90
N GLY A 269 1.16 5.67 10.66
CA GLY A 269 2.32 4.90 10.21
C GLY A 269 2.73 5.25 8.79
N TYR A 270 3.85 4.68 8.35
CA TYR A 270 4.33 4.77 6.97
C TYR A 270 3.77 3.62 6.14
N GLY A 271 3.26 3.94 4.95
CA GLY A 271 2.85 2.96 3.95
C GLY A 271 1.47 2.35 4.20
N HIS A 272 0.55 3.10 4.85
CA HIS A 272 -0.85 2.73 4.84
C HIS A 272 -1.38 2.61 3.42
N ASP A 273 -0.96 3.51 2.55
CA ASP A 273 -1.15 3.44 1.11
C ASP A 273 -0.21 2.38 0.48
N ASP A 274 -0.67 1.20 0.00
CA ASP A 274 -2.05 0.70 0.12
C ASP A 274 -2.10 -0.59 0.96
N LYS A 275 -1.12 -0.78 1.86
CA LYS A 275 -1.07 -1.97 2.73
C LYS A 275 -2.28 -2.08 3.65
N VAL A 276 -2.96 -0.95 3.91
CA VAL A 276 -4.20 -0.90 4.69
C VAL A 276 -5.36 -1.59 3.99
N CYS A 277 -5.30 -1.73 2.66
CA CYS A 277 -6.26 -2.52 1.88
C CYS A 277 -5.70 -3.91 1.53
N ALA A 278 -4.37 -4.03 1.33
CA ALA A 278 -3.71 -5.30 1.04
C ALA A 278 -3.90 -6.35 2.15
N TYR A 279 -3.75 -5.92 3.41
CA TYR A 279 -3.95 -6.81 4.56
C TYR A 279 -5.40 -7.30 4.70
N PRO A 280 -6.44 -6.46 4.63
CA PRO A 280 -7.83 -6.91 4.56
C PRO A 280 -8.14 -7.82 3.37
N ALA A 281 -7.63 -7.53 2.18
CA ALA A 281 -7.82 -8.37 1.00
C ALA A 281 -7.27 -9.80 1.21
N LEU A 282 -6.09 -9.90 1.82
CA LEU A 282 -5.46 -11.17 2.19
C LEU A 282 -6.28 -11.91 3.27
N THR A 283 -6.54 -11.25 4.40
CA THR A 283 -7.17 -11.90 5.56
C THR A 283 -8.61 -12.30 5.30
N ALA A 284 -9.36 -11.52 4.53
CA ALA A 284 -10.71 -11.89 4.09
C ALA A 284 -10.72 -13.15 3.22
N MET A 285 -9.76 -13.36 2.33
CA MET A 285 -9.62 -14.61 1.59
C MET A 285 -9.31 -15.79 2.52
N LEU A 286 -8.45 -15.59 3.52
CA LEU A 286 -8.08 -16.64 4.49
C LEU A 286 -9.26 -17.05 5.38
N ASP A 287 -10.05 -16.08 5.80
CA ASP A 287 -11.18 -16.27 6.72
C ASP A 287 -12.49 -16.61 6.00
N ASN A 288 -12.49 -16.65 4.66
CA ASN A 288 -13.70 -16.96 3.90
C ASN A 288 -14.21 -18.36 4.19
N PRO A 289 -15.41 -18.51 4.80
CA PRO A 289 -15.98 -19.80 5.14
C PRO A 289 -16.62 -20.52 3.95
N ASN A 290 -16.77 -19.80 2.81
CA ASN A 290 -17.45 -20.32 1.62
C ASN A 290 -16.40 -20.95 0.68
N ASP A 291 -16.61 -22.21 0.35
CA ASP A 291 -15.76 -22.99 -0.57
C ASP A 291 -16.27 -23.02 -2.02
N LYS A 292 -17.31 -22.24 -2.35
CA LYS A 292 -17.92 -22.25 -3.68
C LYS A 292 -17.08 -21.45 -4.68
N ASN A 293 -16.87 -20.18 -4.37
CA ASN A 293 -16.16 -19.28 -5.27
C ASN A 293 -14.66 -19.55 -5.28
N THR A 294 -14.05 -19.52 -6.44
CA THR A 294 -12.58 -19.33 -6.52
C THR A 294 -12.26 -17.88 -6.18
N VAL A 295 -11.40 -17.67 -5.18
CA VAL A 295 -10.98 -16.34 -4.70
C VAL A 295 -9.50 -16.14 -5.03
N LEU A 296 -9.17 -14.98 -5.57
CA LEU A 296 -7.82 -14.57 -5.91
C LEU A 296 -7.49 -13.25 -5.19
N CYS A 297 -6.46 -13.27 -4.35
CA CYS A 297 -5.87 -12.07 -3.75
C CYS A 297 -4.64 -11.66 -4.57
N VAL A 298 -4.60 -10.42 -5.04
CA VAL A 298 -3.51 -9.85 -5.84
C VAL A 298 -2.85 -8.73 -5.05
N LEU A 299 -1.58 -8.90 -4.74
CA LEU A 299 -0.75 -7.87 -4.12
C LEU A 299 0.25 -7.39 -5.17
N ALA A 300 -0.05 -6.22 -5.75
CA ALA A 300 0.66 -5.65 -6.88
C ALA A 300 1.85 -4.78 -6.45
N ASP A 301 2.86 -4.67 -7.30
CA ASP A 301 3.97 -3.75 -7.19
C ASP A 301 3.81 -2.59 -8.20
N LYS A 302 4.53 -1.51 -7.97
CA LYS A 302 4.69 -0.38 -8.92
C LYS A 302 3.43 0.44 -9.21
N GLU A 303 2.40 0.35 -8.39
CA GLU A 303 1.24 1.22 -8.54
C GLU A 303 1.67 2.68 -8.53
N GLU A 304 2.48 3.06 -7.56
CA GLU A 304 2.99 4.41 -7.30
C GLU A 304 3.81 5.04 -8.44
N THR A 305 4.21 4.21 -9.39
CA THR A 305 4.98 4.63 -10.57
C THR A 305 4.30 4.29 -11.90
N GLY A 306 3.01 3.94 -11.86
CA GLY A 306 2.18 3.71 -13.04
C GLY A 306 1.99 2.25 -13.43
N SER A 307 2.29 1.29 -12.56
CA SER A 307 2.05 -0.15 -12.75
C SER A 307 2.80 -0.81 -13.92
N ASP A 308 3.88 -0.19 -14.42
CA ASP A 308 4.68 -0.71 -15.53
C ASP A 308 5.61 -1.85 -15.08
N GLY A 309 5.98 -2.70 -16.03
CA GLY A 309 6.98 -3.77 -15.85
C GLY A 309 6.40 -5.10 -15.40
N VAL A 310 7.31 -6.05 -15.08
CA VAL A 310 6.97 -7.47 -14.89
C VAL A 310 6.27 -7.77 -13.57
N SER A 311 6.33 -6.88 -12.59
CA SER A 311 5.67 -7.00 -11.30
C SER A 311 4.45 -6.07 -11.14
N GLY A 312 4.30 -5.08 -12.04
CA GLY A 312 3.16 -4.18 -12.08
C GLY A 312 1.93 -4.77 -12.78
N MET A 313 0.77 -4.17 -12.55
CA MET A 313 -0.51 -4.64 -13.07
C MET A 313 -0.71 -4.45 -14.58
N GLN A 314 0.19 -3.75 -15.26
CA GLN A 314 0.21 -3.73 -16.73
C GLN A 314 0.80 -5.00 -17.34
N SER A 315 1.39 -5.90 -16.54
CA SER A 315 1.83 -7.20 -17.03
C SER A 315 0.64 -8.11 -17.37
N THR A 316 0.85 -9.09 -18.23
CA THR A 316 -0.18 -10.06 -18.63
C THR A 316 -0.45 -11.13 -17.56
N LEU A 317 0.34 -11.17 -16.49
CA LEU A 317 0.38 -12.27 -15.54
C LEU A 317 -0.97 -12.56 -14.87
N LEU A 318 -1.76 -11.54 -14.53
CA LEU A 318 -3.10 -11.73 -13.96
C LEU A 318 -4.01 -12.51 -14.92
N ALA A 319 -4.06 -12.07 -16.18
CA ALA A 319 -4.90 -12.72 -17.19
C ALA A 319 -4.41 -14.14 -17.49
N GLU A 320 -3.10 -14.34 -17.60
CA GLU A 320 -2.48 -15.64 -17.85
C GLU A 320 -2.75 -16.61 -16.71
N LEU A 321 -2.67 -16.15 -15.44
CA LEU A 321 -2.98 -16.98 -14.27
C LEU A 321 -4.45 -17.40 -14.24
N ILE A 322 -5.38 -16.47 -14.49
CA ILE A 322 -6.81 -16.80 -14.55
C ILE A 322 -7.09 -17.81 -15.69
N ASP A 323 -6.46 -17.63 -16.87
CA ASP A 323 -6.60 -18.56 -17.99
C ASP A 323 -6.05 -19.94 -17.65
N GLU A 324 -4.96 -20.00 -16.90
CA GLU A 324 -4.36 -21.26 -16.47
C GLU A 324 -5.22 -21.98 -15.42
N ILE A 325 -5.74 -21.26 -14.42
CA ILE A 325 -6.69 -21.81 -13.45
C ILE A 325 -7.93 -22.35 -14.18
N ALA A 326 -8.52 -21.56 -15.08
CA ALA A 326 -9.69 -21.95 -15.82
C ALA A 326 -9.44 -23.23 -16.65
N ARG A 327 -8.33 -23.29 -17.38
CA ARG A 327 -7.96 -24.46 -18.19
C ARG A 327 -7.71 -25.70 -17.32
N ALA A 328 -7.02 -25.56 -16.19
CA ALA A 328 -6.75 -26.68 -15.28
C ALA A 328 -8.04 -27.29 -14.71
N LEU A 329 -9.07 -26.48 -14.51
CA LEU A 329 -10.39 -26.89 -14.03
C LEU A 329 -11.39 -27.22 -15.15
N GLY A 330 -10.93 -27.34 -16.42
CA GLY A 330 -11.77 -27.69 -17.56
C GLY A 330 -12.64 -26.56 -18.11
N GLY A 331 -12.40 -25.32 -17.71
CA GLY A 331 -13.11 -24.14 -18.17
C GLY A 331 -12.43 -23.42 -19.34
N ASN A 332 -12.97 -22.23 -19.67
CA ASN A 332 -12.46 -21.34 -20.71
C ASN A 332 -12.04 -20.01 -20.09
N GLY A 333 -10.77 -19.63 -20.24
CA GLY A 333 -10.21 -18.43 -19.63
C GLY A 333 -10.93 -17.13 -20.01
N ASN A 334 -11.33 -16.96 -21.29
CA ASN A 334 -12.07 -15.78 -21.71
C ASN A 334 -13.46 -15.68 -21.06
N VAL A 335 -14.16 -16.84 -20.92
CA VAL A 335 -15.47 -16.90 -20.25
C VAL A 335 -15.29 -16.63 -18.75
N CYS A 336 -14.29 -17.25 -18.12
CA CYS A 336 -13.96 -17.04 -16.73
C CYS A 336 -13.70 -15.54 -16.43
N ARG A 337 -12.80 -14.89 -17.19
CA ARG A 337 -12.52 -13.46 -17.02
C ARG A 337 -13.77 -12.59 -17.20
N SER A 338 -14.57 -12.85 -18.24
CA SER A 338 -15.78 -12.07 -18.52
C SER A 338 -16.85 -12.18 -17.42
N ASN A 339 -16.83 -13.25 -16.65
CA ASN A 339 -17.74 -13.47 -15.51
C ASN A 339 -17.08 -13.17 -14.15
N SER A 340 -15.80 -12.80 -14.16
CA SER A 340 -15.08 -12.43 -12.94
C SER A 340 -15.44 -11.04 -12.45
N MET A 341 -15.23 -10.85 -11.16
CA MET A 341 -15.46 -9.57 -10.49
C MET A 341 -14.24 -9.20 -9.65
N CYS A 342 -13.93 -7.92 -9.58
CA CYS A 342 -12.81 -7.40 -8.82
C CYS A 342 -13.21 -6.23 -7.91
N LEU A 343 -12.86 -6.33 -6.64
CA LEU A 343 -12.66 -5.18 -5.78
C LEU A 343 -11.18 -4.79 -5.87
N SER A 344 -10.91 -3.70 -6.57
CA SER A 344 -9.59 -3.13 -6.70
C SER A 344 -9.39 -2.15 -5.56
N ALA A 345 -8.61 -2.54 -4.59
CA ALA A 345 -8.38 -1.67 -3.45
C ALA A 345 -7.33 -0.62 -3.77
N ASP A 346 -7.58 0.55 -3.26
CA ASP A 346 -6.67 1.68 -3.15
C ASP A 346 -7.28 2.68 -2.17
N VAL A 347 -6.46 3.32 -1.35
CA VAL A 347 -6.93 4.30 -0.37
C VAL A 347 -7.65 5.46 -1.03
N ASN A 348 -8.57 6.08 -0.30
CA ASN A 348 -9.23 7.32 -0.74
C ASN A 348 -8.83 8.48 0.16
N ALA A 349 -8.79 9.70 -0.38
CA ALA A 349 -8.46 10.89 0.39
C ALA A 349 -9.55 11.20 1.43
N GLY A 350 -9.23 11.02 2.70
CA GLY A 350 -10.09 11.39 3.84
C GLY A 350 -10.29 12.91 3.89
N PHE A 351 -11.52 13.34 4.13
CA PHE A 351 -11.83 14.77 4.28
C PHE A 351 -11.11 15.37 5.49
N ASP A 352 -10.23 16.33 5.23
CA ASP A 352 -9.56 17.11 6.24
C ASP A 352 -10.15 18.53 6.31
N PRO A 353 -10.80 18.92 7.43
CA PRO A 353 -11.36 20.26 7.59
C PRO A 353 -10.33 21.39 7.48
N SER A 354 -9.04 21.11 7.74
CA SER A 354 -7.95 22.08 7.62
C SER A 354 -7.66 22.47 6.16
N TYR A 355 -8.10 21.64 5.21
CA TYR A 355 -7.91 21.80 3.77
C TYR A 355 -9.22 21.61 2.99
N ALA A 356 -10.33 22.07 3.58
CA ALA A 356 -11.68 21.88 3.03
C ALA A 356 -11.84 22.40 1.58
N GLU A 357 -11.01 23.36 1.18
CA GLU A 357 -11.06 24.00 -0.14
C GLU A 357 -10.68 23.08 -1.30
N VAL A 358 -9.97 21.97 -1.04
CA VAL A 358 -9.59 20.99 -2.10
C VAL A 358 -10.60 19.85 -2.24
N PHE A 359 -11.63 19.78 -1.38
CA PHE A 359 -12.67 18.74 -1.39
C PHE A 359 -14.02 19.26 -1.90
N GLU A 360 -14.78 18.38 -2.58
CA GLU A 360 -16.23 18.54 -2.73
C GLU A 360 -16.90 17.77 -1.59
N LYS A 361 -17.37 18.50 -0.57
CA LYS A 361 -17.75 17.93 0.73
C LYS A 361 -18.86 16.88 0.69
N ARG A 362 -19.77 16.92 -0.31
CA ARG A 362 -20.86 15.94 -0.42
C ARG A 362 -20.36 14.59 -0.88
N ASN A 363 -19.30 14.61 -1.70
CA ASN A 363 -18.68 13.42 -2.30
C ASN A 363 -17.28 13.13 -1.72
N ALA A 364 -16.92 13.69 -0.58
CA ALA A 364 -15.66 13.40 0.11
C ALA A 364 -15.81 12.19 1.04
N ALA A 365 -14.76 11.41 1.18
CA ALA A 365 -14.68 10.32 2.14
C ALA A 365 -14.56 10.88 3.57
N ILE A 366 -15.33 10.36 4.50
CA ILE A 366 -15.32 10.77 5.91
C ILE A 366 -14.79 9.62 6.74
N LEU A 367 -13.81 9.88 7.59
CA LEU A 367 -13.28 8.85 8.52
C LEU A 367 -14.37 8.41 9.49
N ASN A 368 -14.30 7.15 9.89
CA ASN A 368 -15.29 6.47 10.74
C ASN A 368 -16.69 6.36 10.10
N CYS A 369 -16.76 6.38 8.77
CA CYS A 369 -17.98 6.13 8.02
C CYS A 369 -17.88 4.88 7.12
N GLY A 370 -16.93 4.01 7.43
CA GLY A 370 -16.73 2.73 6.75
C GLY A 370 -15.92 2.82 5.47
N VAL A 371 -15.83 1.70 4.78
CA VAL A 371 -15.08 1.55 3.54
C VAL A 371 -15.63 2.45 2.43
N VAL A 372 -14.75 2.98 1.60
CA VAL A 372 -15.10 3.89 0.51
C VAL A 372 -15.20 3.12 -0.80
N MET A 373 -16.37 3.12 -1.43
CA MET A 373 -16.56 2.66 -2.80
C MET A 373 -16.41 3.85 -3.75
N THR A 374 -15.43 3.82 -4.62
CA THR A 374 -15.10 4.88 -5.56
C THR A 374 -15.42 4.42 -6.98
N LYS A 375 -16.44 5.01 -7.56
CA LYS A 375 -16.91 4.62 -8.90
C LYS A 375 -15.86 4.89 -9.98
N TYR A 376 -15.08 5.97 -9.82
CA TYR A 376 -14.00 6.42 -10.69
C TYR A 376 -13.03 7.30 -9.89
N THR A 377 -11.75 7.26 -10.27
CA THR A 377 -10.67 7.95 -9.56
C THR A 377 -9.93 8.99 -10.41
N GLY A 378 -10.04 8.94 -11.74
CA GLY A 378 -9.28 9.76 -12.67
C GLY A 378 -9.48 11.26 -12.51
N SER A 379 -8.50 12.04 -12.94
CA SER A 379 -8.51 13.50 -12.88
C SER A 379 -9.32 14.13 -14.03
N GLY A 380 -9.69 15.41 -13.86
CA GLY A 380 -10.41 16.19 -14.87
C GLY A 380 -11.66 15.48 -15.38
N GLY A 381 -11.71 15.14 -16.67
CA GLY A 381 -12.83 14.44 -17.30
C GLY A 381 -12.82 12.92 -17.13
N LYS A 382 -12.41 12.38 -15.97
CA LYS A 382 -12.27 10.95 -15.67
C LYS A 382 -11.21 10.23 -16.53
N TYR A 383 -10.10 10.94 -16.81
CA TYR A 383 -8.99 10.34 -17.58
C TYR A 383 -8.25 9.28 -16.77
N SER A 384 -7.79 8.25 -17.48
CA SER A 384 -6.93 7.19 -16.91
C SER A 384 -7.53 6.44 -15.72
N THR A 385 -8.84 6.26 -15.69
CA THR A 385 -9.57 5.55 -14.64
C THR A 385 -10.46 4.44 -15.23
N ASN A 386 -10.85 3.49 -14.39
CA ASN A 386 -12.06 2.70 -14.60
C ASN A 386 -13.28 3.55 -14.17
N ASP A 387 -14.40 3.47 -14.90
CA ASP A 387 -15.69 4.04 -14.49
C ASP A 387 -16.68 2.87 -14.36
N ALA A 388 -16.84 2.35 -13.16
CA ALA A 388 -17.59 1.13 -12.90
C ALA A 388 -19.08 1.27 -13.29
N GLY A 389 -19.63 0.22 -13.92
CA GLY A 389 -21.03 0.17 -14.37
C GLY A 389 -22.02 0.23 -13.21
N ALA A 390 -23.19 0.83 -13.45
CA ALA A 390 -24.22 0.99 -12.41
C ALA A 390 -24.72 -0.35 -11.87
N GLU A 391 -24.85 -1.36 -12.73
CA GLU A 391 -25.29 -2.71 -12.36
C GLU A 391 -24.29 -3.38 -11.43
N PHE A 392 -22.99 -3.24 -11.69
CA PHE A 392 -21.95 -3.81 -10.83
C PHE A 392 -21.90 -3.09 -9.47
N ILE A 393 -21.99 -1.76 -9.44
CA ILE A 393 -22.10 -0.98 -8.20
C ILE A 393 -23.33 -1.41 -7.39
N GLY A 394 -24.49 -1.61 -8.06
CA GLY A 394 -25.72 -2.11 -7.43
C GLY A 394 -25.51 -3.47 -6.78
N LYS A 395 -24.85 -4.40 -7.50
CA LYS A 395 -24.51 -5.72 -6.97
C LYS A 395 -23.60 -5.66 -5.74
N MET A 396 -22.58 -4.79 -5.75
CA MET A 396 -21.69 -4.61 -4.58
C MET A 396 -22.47 -4.01 -3.40
N ARG A 397 -23.32 -3.03 -3.64
CA ARG A 397 -24.21 -2.49 -2.64
C ARG A 397 -25.06 -3.57 -1.98
N ASP A 398 -25.72 -4.43 -2.78
CA ASP A 398 -26.56 -5.50 -2.26
C ASP A 398 -25.76 -6.49 -1.38
N ILE A 399 -24.53 -6.85 -1.79
CA ILE A 399 -23.62 -7.70 -1.03
C ILE A 399 -23.28 -7.06 0.33
N PHE A 400 -22.88 -5.80 0.34
CA PHE A 400 -22.47 -5.09 1.55
C PHE A 400 -23.63 -4.88 2.52
N GLU A 401 -24.81 -4.49 2.00
CA GLU A 401 -25.99 -4.30 2.82
C GLU A 401 -26.48 -5.63 3.44
N ALA A 402 -26.40 -6.74 2.70
CA ALA A 402 -26.78 -8.07 3.20
C ALA A 402 -25.86 -8.55 4.34
N ASP A 403 -24.57 -8.26 4.30
CA ASP A 403 -23.60 -8.65 5.33
C ASP A 403 -23.38 -7.57 6.42
N GLY A 404 -24.15 -6.46 6.37
CA GLY A 404 -24.08 -5.40 7.38
C GLY A 404 -22.77 -4.61 7.35
N VAL A 405 -22.13 -4.51 6.19
CA VAL A 405 -20.91 -3.70 6.00
C VAL A 405 -21.28 -2.23 6.00
N LEU A 406 -20.57 -1.43 6.78
CA LEU A 406 -20.66 0.02 6.72
C LEU A 406 -19.80 0.53 5.57
N TRP A 407 -20.43 1.21 4.60
CA TRP A 407 -19.76 1.75 3.44
C TRP A 407 -20.25 3.14 3.05
N GLN A 408 -19.44 3.84 2.30
CA GLN A 408 -19.76 5.16 1.74
C GLN A 408 -19.25 5.25 0.30
N SER A 409 -19.78 6.21 -0.47
CA SER A 409 -19.21 6.56 -1.78
C SER A 409 -18.52 7.89 -1.71
N ALA A 410 -17.38 8.03 -2.41
CA ALA A 410 -16.65 9.27 -2.50
C ALA A 410 -15.86 9.41 -3.81
N GLU A 411 -15.42 10.64 -4.09
CA GLU A 411 -14.44 11.00 -5.11
C GLU A 411 -13.15 11.48 -4.44
N MET A 412 -12.03 11.43 -5.15
CA MET A 412 -10.74 11.91 -4.67
C MET A 412 -10.58 13.41 -4.94
N GLY A 413 -11.17 14.25 -4.05
CA GLY A 413 -11.06 15.70 -4.13
C GLY A 413 -12.00 16.36 -5.14
N LYS A 414 -11.78 17.66 -5.42
CA LYS A 414 -12.55 18.41 -6.42
C LYS A 414 -12.11 18.07 -7.84
N ILE A 415 -13.04 18.16 -8.78
CA ILE A 415 -12.75 18.14 -10.23
C ILE A 415 -11.65 19.18 -10.54
N ASP A 416 -10.71 18.85 -11.41
CA ASP A 416 -9.55 19.64 -11.83
C ASP A 416 -8.47 19.89 -10.75
N ILE A 417 -8.68 19.41 -9.51
CA ILE A 417 -7.72 19.49 -8.41
C ILE A 417 -7.27 18.09 -7.97
N GLY A 418 -8.21 17.19 -7.77
CA GLY A 418 -7.98 15.83 -7.31
C GLY A 418 -8.02 14.81 -8.45
N GLY A 419 -7.92 13.54 -8.06
CA GLY A 419 -7.93 12.38 -8.95
C GLY A 419 -6.55 11.74 -9.08
N GLY A 420 -6.54 10.44 -9.35
CA GLY A 420 -5.36 9.61 -9.56
C GLY A 420 -5.70 8.37 -10.36
N GLY A 421 -4.72 7.66 -10.89
CA GLY A 421 -4.89 6.32 -11.44
C GLY A 421 -4.87 5.30 -10.31
N THR A 422 -5.46 4.13 -10.56
CA THR A 422 -5.42 2.97 -9.68
C THR A 422 -5.20 1.71 -10.50
N VAL A 423 -4.92 0.59 -9.87
CA VAL A 423 -4.79 -0.71 -10.57
C VAL A 423 -6.10 -1.17 -11.23
N ALA A 424 -7.25 -0.61 -10.82
CA ALA A 424 -8.57 -0.98 -11.32
C ALA A 424 -8.68 -0.96 -12.84
N LYS A 425 -8.14 0.07 -13.50
CA LYS A 425 -8.23 0.18 -14.97
C LYS A 425 -7.51 -0.95 -15.68
N TYR A 426 -6.42 -1.47 -15.12
CA TYR A 426 -5.66 -2.55 -15.72
C TYR A 426 -6.40 -3.88 -15.59
N VAL A 427 -7.04 -4.12 -14.43
CA VAL A 427 -7.92 -5.29 -14.23
C VAL A 427 -9.12 -5.23 -15.16
N ALA A 428 -9.80 -4.08 -15.23
CA ALA A 428 -10.97 -3.89 -16.11
C ALA A 428 -10.63 -4.10 -17.59
N ASN A 429 -9.42 -3.73 -18.03
CA ASN A 429 -8.96 -3.94 -19.41
C ASN A 429 -8.85 -5.44 -19.80
N HIS A 430 -8.87 -6.35 -18.82
CA HIS A 430 -8.94 -7.80 -19.05
C HIS A 430 -10.38 -8.31 -19.14
N ASN A 431 -11.37 -7.43 -19.34
CA ASN A 431 -12.81 -7.75 -19.44
C ASN A 431 -13.37 -8.29 -18.11
N ILE A 432 -12.98 -7.70 -16.99
CA ILE A 432 -13.40 -8.06 -15.63
C ILE A 432 -14.16 -6.88 -15.02
N ASP A 433 -15.36 -7.14 -14.50
CA ASP A 433 -16.13 -6.11 -13.79
C ASP A 433 -15.35 -5.66 -12.53
N THR A 434 -14.98 -4.38 -12.49
CA THR A 434 -14.08 -3.86 -11.47
C THR A 434 -14.61 -2.55 -10.88
N VAL A 435 -14.44 -2.39 -9.56
CA VAL A 435 -14.69 -1.14 -8.85
C VAL A 435 -13.60 -0.88 -7.82
N ASP A 436 -13.25 0.39 -7.62
CA ASP A 436 -12.31 0.80 -6.57
C ASP A 436 -12.99 0.79 -5.20
N LEU A 437 -12.31 0.21 -4.21
CA LEU A 437 -12.76 0.10 -2.83
C LEU A 437 -11.58 0.32 -1.88
N GLY A 438 -11.67 1.24 -0.90
CA GLY A 438 -10.53 1.43 -0.01
C GLY A 438 -10.82 2.17 1.28
N VAL A 439 -9.78 2.34 2.07
CA VAL A 439 -9.82 3.03 3.37
C VAL A 439 -9.64 4.53 3.17
N PRO A 440 -10.44 5.40 3.83
CA PRO A 440 -10.15 6.82 3.84
C PRO A 440 -8.88 7.10 4.66
N VAL A 441 -7.88 7.74 4.04
CA VAL A 441 -6.59 8.06 4.65
C VAL A 441 -6.37 9.57 4.71
N LEU A 442 -5.75 10.04 5.80
CA LEU A 442 -5.22 11.40 5.91
C LEU A 442 -3.71 11.39 5.64
N CYS A 443 -3.20 12.48 5.07
CA CYS A 443 -1.78 12.62 4.75
C CYS A 443 -1.27 11.55 3.76
N MET A 444 -2.10 11.12 2.80
CA MET A 444 -1.71 10.18 1.74
C MET A 444 -0.34 10.55 1.13
N HIS A 445 0.52 9.57 0.89
CA HIS A 445 1.90 9.70 0.40
C HIS A 445 2.87 10.44 1.33
N ALA A 446 2.44 10.83 2.54
CA ALA A 446 3.36 11.41 3.51
C ALA A 446 4.22 10.31 4.19
N PRO A 447 5.37 10.67 4.75
CA PRO A 447 6.16 9.75 5.59
C PRO A 447 5.39 9.17 6.80
N PHE A 448 4.27 9.79 7.14
CA PHE A 448 3.39 9.35 8.22
C PHE A 448 1.94 9.65 7.85
N GLU A 449 1.20 8.60 7.55
CA GLU A 449 -0.20 8.62 7.15
C GLU A 449 -1.09 8.21 8.31
N VAL A 450 -2.39 8.53 8.27
CA VAL A 450 -3.32 8.25 9.38
C VAL A 450 -4.62 7.67 8.85
N ILE A 451 -5.07 6.57 9.46
CA ILE A 451 -6.33 5.88 9.17
C ILE A 451 -7.19 5.70 10.41
N SER A 452 -8.47 5.41 10.22
CA SER A 452 -9.35 4.92 11.28
C SER A 452 -9.28 3.40 11.42
N LYS A 453 -9.13 2.91 12.65
CA LYS A 453 -9.19 1.47 12.96
C LYS A 453 -10.55 0.86 12.62
N LEU A 454 -11.62 1.65 12.74
CA LEU A 454 -12.99 1.19 12.40
C LEU A 454 -13.17 1.04 10.89
N ASP A 455 -12.66 1.99 10.09
CA ASP A 455 -12.75 1.93 8.62
C ASP A 455 -11.88 0.78 8.06
N LEU A 456 -10.73 0.51 8.67
CA LEU A 456 -9.91 -0.65 8.35
C LEU A 456 -10.69 -1.96 8.56
N TYR A 457 -11.37 -2.11 9.69
CA TYR A 457 -12.15 -3.31 9.99
C TYR A 457 -13.38 -3.46 9.07
N GLU A 458 -14.06 -2.36 8.74
CA GLU A 458 -15.14 -2.38 7.76
C GLU A 458 -14.64 -2.75 6.36
N THR A 459 -13.42 -2.40 6.01
CA THR A 459 -12.79 -2.82 4.75
C THR A 459 -12.56 -4.34 4.73
N TYR A 460 -12.10 -4.92 5.84
CA TYR A 460 -12.01 -6.37 5.99
C TYR A 460 -13.38 -7.04 5.83
N LYS A 461 -14.42 -6.52 6.50
CA LYS A 461 -15.79 -7.04 6.35
C LYS A 461 -16.29 -6.97 4.90
N ALA A 462 -15.98 -5.89 4.19
CA ALA A 462 -16.36 -5.72 2.80
C ALA A 462 -15.71 -6.77 1.89
N PHE A 463 -14.41 -7.01 2.02
CA PHE A 463 -13.74 -8.07 1.28
C PHE A 463 -14.27 -9.46 1.65
N LEU A 464 -14.51 -9.73 2.94
CA LEU A 464 -15.07 -11.01 3.39
C LEU A 464 -16.47 -11.24 2.79
N ALA A 465 -17.33 -10.22 2.80
CA ALA A 465 -18.64 -10.29 2.17
C ALA A 465 -18.57 -10.56 0.66
N PHE A 466 -17.60 -9.95 -0.01
CA PHE A 466 -17.37 -10.16 -1.44
C PHE A 466 -16.83 -11.55 -1.77
N CYS A 467 -15.98 -12.14 -0.92
CA CYS A 467 -15.43 -13.48 -1.13
C CYS A 467 -16.48 -14.59 -1.03
N LYS A 468 -17.52 -14.40 -0.21
CA LYS A 468 -18.64 -15.34 -0.04
C LYS A 468 -19.44 -15.49 -1.33
#